data_7a9930503c11fed56a72683175e0afb6
#
_entry.id   7a9930503c11fed56a72683175e0afb6
#
_cell.length_a   1.000
_cell.length_b   1.000
_cell.length_c   1.000
_cell.angle_alpha   90.00
_cell.angle_beta   90.00
_cell.angle_gamma   90.00
#
_symmetry.space_group_name_H-M   'P 1'
#
loop_
_entity.id
_entity.type
_entity.pdbx_description
1 polymer ?
#
loop_
_entity_poly.entity_id
_entity_poly.type
_entity_poly.pdbx_seq_one_letter_code
_entity_poly.pdbx_strand_id
1 'polypeptide(L)'
;MSMIGQQEPEWAGTAYYKGEQKKLSSKDYADKWHVLYWYPLDFTFVCPTEIRGFQDNLKEFGDDQIEVIGVSTDSFFSHKAWFADRQTFPSEITHPVIGDTNHSVSRAFGVLKEDAGVAYRASVIVDDKGVIRAYHVNDTAVGRSPREVLRTAQALQSGGLCGADWKKGEKFVA
;
A
#
# COMPACT_ATOMS: atom_id res chain seq x y z
N MET A 1 7.58 -7.54 18.24
CA MET A 1 8.71 -7.98 17.38
C MET A 1 8.59 -7.23 16.07
N SER A 2 9.67 -6.69 15.51
CA SER A 2 9.63 -5.97 14.21
C SER A 2 9.36 -6.94 13.06
N MET A 3 8.60 -6.52 12.07
CA MET A 3 8.40 -7.28 10.82
C MET A 3 9.55 -7.09 9.81
N ILE A 4 10.43 -6.11 10.03
CA ILE A 4 11.55 -5.83 9.13
C ILE A 4 12.49 -7.03 9.08
N GLY A 5 12.85 -7.46 7.86
CA GLY A 5 13.72 -8.62 7.61
C GLY A 5 12.99 -9.97 7.63
N GLN A 6 11.69 -10.00 7.92
CA GLN A 6 10.89 -11.23 7.84
C GLN A 6 10.29 -11.40 6.44
N GLN A 7 9.98 -12.64 6.08
CA GLN A 7 9.16 -12.92 4.91
C GLN A 7 7.77 -12.32 5.10
N GLU A 8 7.20 -11.75 4.04
CA GLU A 8 5.81 -11.32 4.09
C GLU A 8 4.88 -12.49 4.42
N PRO A 9 3.85 -12.26 5.24
CA PRO A 9 2.83 -13.29 5.46
C PRO A 9 2.14 -13.68 4.15
N GLU A 10 1.72 -14.94 4.01
CA GLU A 10 0.81 -15.31 2.93
C GLU A 10 -0.53 -14.58 3.08
N TRP A 11 -1.00 -13.97 2.01
CA TRP A 11 -2.27 -13.29 1.96
C TRP A 11 -3.00 -13.55 0.65
N ALA A 12 -4.33 -13.49 0.69
CA ALA A 12 -5.18 -13.51 -0.49
C ALA A 12 -6.44 -12.70 -0.22
N GLY A 13 -6.98 -12.09 -1.27
CA GLY A 13 -8.19 -11.29 -1.17
C GLY A 13 -8.84 -11.03 -2.53
N THR A 14 -10.07 -10.52 -2.47
CA THR A 14 -10.76 -10.02 -3.66
C THR A 14 -10.55 -8.52 -3.75
N ALA A 15 -9.95 -8.08 -4.84
CA ALA A 15 -9.63 -6.68 -5.07
C ALA A 15 -10.58 -6.04 -6.10
N TYR A 16 -10.82 -4.74 -5.93
CA TYR A 16 -11.21 -3.86 -7.02
C TYR A 16 -10.00 -3.63 -7.92
N TYR A 17 -10.18 -3.78 -9.21
CA TYR A 17 -9.16 -3.44 -10.21
C TYR A 17 -9.83 -2.93 -11.48
N LYS A 18 -9.73 -1.62 -11.75
CA LYS A 18 -10.32 -0.97 -12.94
C LYS A 18 -11.80 -1.32 -13.15
N GLY A 19 -12.59 -1.24 -12.07
CA GLY A 19 -14.03 -1.52 -12.12
C GLY A 19 -14.43 -3.00 -11.98
N GLU A 20 -13.49 -3.92 -12.07
CA GLU A 20 -13.73 -5.37 -12.04
C GLU A 20 -13.21 -6.03 -10.76
N GLN A 21 -13.79 -7.18 -10.42
CA GLN A 21 -13.27 -8.03 -9.35
C GLN A 21 -12.05 -8.81 -9.82
N LYS A 22 -11.00 -8.81 -9.01
CA LYS A 22 -9.81 -9.62 -9.25
C LYS A 22 -9.41 -10.33 -7.96
N LYS A 23 -9.20 -11.64 -8.02
CA LYS A 23 -8.58 -12.38 -6.92
C LYS A 23 -7.08 -12.16 -6.98
N LEU A 24 -6.50 -11.79 -5.85
CA LEU A 24 -5.07 -11.54 -5.71
C LEU A 24 -4.53 -12.25 -4.48
N SER A 25 -3.27 -12.60 -4.52
CA SER A 25 -2.53 -13.22 -3.42
C SER A 25 -1.07 -12.77 -3.43
N SER A 26 -0.35 -13.01 -2.36
CA SER A 26 1.11 -12.75 -2.28
C SER A 26 1.88 -13.44 -3.41
N LYS A 27 1.39 -14.58 -3.90
CA LYS A 27 2.02 -15.34 -5.00
C LYS A 27 2.03 -14.59 -6.35
N ASP A 28 1.08 -13.68 -6.57
CA ASP A 28 1.01 -12.87 -7.80
C ASP A 28 2.11 -11.79 -7.83
N TYR A 29 2.72 -11.54 -6.69
CA TYR A 29 3.80 -10.56 -6.49
C TYR A 29 5.15 -11.19 -6.17
N ALA A 30 5.27 -12.52 -6.29
CA ALA A 30 6.54 -13.19 -6.20
C ALA A 30 7.54 -12.61 -7.22
N ASP A 31 8.79 -12.46 -6.80
CA ASP A 31 9.88 -11.87 -7.59
C ASP A 31 9.67 -10.39 -8.01
N LYS A 32 8.78 -9.67 -7.29
CA LYS A 32 8.49 -8.25 -7.56
C LYS A 32 8.59 -7.41 -6.30
N TRP A 33 9.20 -6.24 -6.44
CA TRP A 33 9.04 -5.19 -5.45
C TRP A 33 7.60 -4.73 -5.41
N HIS A 34 7.01 -4.66 -4.21
CA HIS A 34 5.65 -4.17 -4.08
C HIS A 34 5.42 -3.45 -2.76
N VAL A 35 4.39 -2.61 -2.77
CA VAL A 35 3.91 -1.85 -1.62
C VAL A 35 2.48 -2.25 -1.34
N LEU A 36 2.21 -2.74 -0.14
CA LEU A 36 0.85 -2.79 0.38
C LEU A 36 0.62 -1.54 1.24
N TYR A 37 -0.50 -0.87 1.03
CA TYR A 37 -0.90 0.22 1.91
C TYR A 37 -2.33 0.01 2.42
N TRP A 38 -2.54 0.26 3.71
CA TRP A 38 -3.85 0.14 4.36
C TRP A 38 -4.42 1.50 4.68
N TYR A 39 -5.74 1.62 4.57
CA TYR A 39 -6.51 2.77 5.06
C TYR A 39 -7.75 2.26 5.80
N PRO A 40 -8.31 3.04 6.75
CA PRO A 40 -9.38 2.56 7.63
C PRO A 40 -10.67 2.19 6.89
N LEU A 41 -11.31 3.13 6.19
CA LEU A 41 -12.63 2.95 5.60
C LEU A 41 -12.86 3.81 4.35
N ASP A 42 -13.65 3.25 3.44
CA ASP A 42 -14.25 4.00 2.33
C ASP A 42 -15.20 5.10 2.84
N PHE A 43 -15.53 6.06 1.97
CA PHE A 43 -16.46 7.17 2.22
C PHE A 43 -16.08 8.05 3.43
N THR A 44 -14.77 8.22 3.68
CA THR A 44 -14.23 9.04 4.76
C THR A 44 -13.42 10.23 4.23
N PHE A 45 -12.71 10.95 5.11
CA PHE A 45 -12.14 12.26 4.78
C PHE A 45 -10.64 12.22 4.46
N VAL A 46 -9.85 11.52 5.26
CA VAL A 46 -8.39 11.42 5.06
C VAL A 46 -8.04 10.38 4.00
N CYS A 47 -8.76 9.25 3.98
CA CYS A 47 -8.46 8.11 3.10
C CYS A 47 -8.39 8.47 1.61
N PRO A 48 -9.30 9.30 1.04
CA PRO A 48 -9.23 9.62 -0.38
C PRO A 48 -7.98 10.43 -0.73
N THR A 49 -7.43 11.21 0.22
CA THR A 49 -6.19 11.96 -0.02
C THR A 49 -4.99 11.03 -0.20
N GLU A 50 -4.95 9.93 0.58
CA GLU A 50 -3.90 8.92 0.49
C GLU A 50 -4.02 8.09 -0.80
N ILE A 51 -5.24 7.60 -1.10
CA ILE A 51 -5.52 6.80 -2.30
C ILE A 51 -5.17 7.58 -3.57
N ARG A 52 -5.60 8.86 -3.65
CA ARG A 52 -5.20 9.75 -4.75
C ARG A 52 -3.70 9.94 -4.82
N GLY A 53 -3.06 10.15 -3.69
CA GLY A 53 -1.60 10.32 -3.65
C GLY A 53 -0.86 9.09 -4.16
N PHE A 54 -1.31 7.86 -3.87
CA PHE A 54 -0.75 6.66 -4.48
C PHE A 54 -1.05 6.59 -5.99
N GLN A 55 -2.28 6.91 -6.41
CA GLN A 55 -2.65 6.95 -7.83
C GLN A 55 -1.82 7.98 -8.61
N ASP A 56 -1.63 9.18 -8.07
CA ASP A 56 -0.87 10.25 -8.72
C ASP A 56 0.62 9.90 -8.88
N ASN A 57 1.17 9.09 -8.00
CA ASN A 57 2.55 8.62 -8.08
C ASN A 57 2.68 7.22 -8.73
N LEU A 58 1.58 6.62 -9.20
CA LEU A 58 1.57 5.25 -9.70
C LEU A 58 2.51 5.04 -10.89
N LYS A 59 2.65 6.05 -11.75
CA LYS A 59 3.58 5.99 -12.87
C LYS A 59 5.04 5.87 -12.39
N GLU A 60 5.43 6.66 -11.39
CA GLU A 60 6.80 6.62 -10.85
C GLU A 60 7.09 5.29 -10.15
N PHE A 61 6.12 4.74 -9.40
CA PHE A 61 6.24 3.37 -8.87
C PHE A 61 6.45 2.35 -9.99
N GLY A 62 5.67 2.43 -11.06
CA GLY A 62 5.77 1.53 -12.22
C GLY A 62 7.10 1.68 -12.98
N ASP A 63 7.61 2.91 -13.14
CA ASP A 63 8.92 3.17 -13.76
C ASP A 63 10.06 2.50 -12.97
N ASP A 64 9.89 2.33 -11.65
CA ASP A 64 10.82 1.62 -10.76
C ASP A 64 10.45 0.12 -10.57
N GLN A 65 9.48 -0.38 -11.32
CA GLN A 65 8.99 -1.76 -11.24
C GLN A 65 8.47 -2.13 -9.84
N ILE A 66 7.81 -1.19 -9.17
CA ILE A 66 7.19 -1.39 -7.87
C ILE A 66 5.68 -1.45 -8.06
N GLU A 67 5.07 -2.56 -7.69
CA GLU A 67 3.62 -2.74 -7.70
C GLU A 67 3.00 -2.07 -6.46
N VAL A 68 1.80 -1.50 -6.61
CA VAL A 68 1.09 -0.84 -5.51
C VAL A 68 -0.26 -1.52 -5.28
N ILE A 69 -0.55 -1.91 -4.05
CA ILE A 69 -1.78 -2.59 -3.65
C ILE A 69 -2.39 -1.85 -2.45
N GLY A 70 -3.62 -1.36 -2.59
CA GLY A 70 -4.40 -0.83 -1.48
C GLY A 70 -5.14 -1.94 -0.73
N VAL A 71 -5.42 -1.72 0.55
CA VAL A 71 -6.19 -2.64 1.39
C VAL A 71 -7.08 -1.84 2.34
N SER A 72 -8.33 -2.22 2.47
CA SER A 72 -9.19 -1.80 3.59
C SER A 72 -10.12 -2.94 4.00
N THR A 73 -10.79 -2.78 5.12
CA THR A 73 -11.76 -3.79 5.61
C THR A 73 -13.14 -3.67 4.93
N ASP A 74 -13.28 -2.77 3.96
CA ASP A 74 -14.48 -2.67 3.11
C ASP A 74 -14.55 -3.80 2.08
N SER A 75 -15.67 -3.89 1.38
CA SER A 75 -15.88 -4.86 0.31
C SER A 75 -15.49 -4.28 -1.06
N PHE A 76 -15.29 -5.18 -2.05
CA PHE A 76 -15.19 -4.78 -3.45
C PHE A 76 -16.33 -3.86 -3.90
N PHE A 77 -17.56 -4.12 -3.46
CA PHE A 77 -18.73 -3.33 -3.86
C PHE A 77 -18.67 -1.90 -3.31
N SER A 78 -18.18 -1.74 -2.10
CA SER A 78 -17.90 -0.43 -1.51
C SER A 78 -16.84 0.32 -2.31
N HIS A 79 -15.70 -0.30 -2.59
CA HIS A 79 -14.64 0.28 -3.42
C HIS A 79 -15.16 0.70 -4.79
N LYS A 80 -15.92 -0.18 -5.47
CA LYS A 80 -16.47 0.12 -6.79
C LYS A 80 -17.40 1.33 -6.77
N ALA A 81 -18.27 1.41 -5.78
CA ALA A 81 -19.19 2.53 -5.63
C ALA A 81 -18.45 3.84 -5.34
N TRP A 82 -17.48 3.80 -4.42
CA TRP A 82 -16.76 5.00 -4.01
C TRP A 82 -15.79 5.51 -5.08
N PHE A 83 -15.04 4.64 -5.72
CA PHE A 83 -14.09 5.03 -6.78
C PHE A 83 -14.77 5.52 -8.06
N ALA A 84 -16.08 5.31 -8.21
CA ALA A 84 -16.89 5.90 -9.29
C ALA A 84 -17.24 7.38 -9.02
N ASP A 85 -17.12 7.87 -7.78
CA ASP A 85 -17.40 9.27 -7.42
C ASP A 85 -16.27 10.19 -7.93
N ARG A 86 -16.55 10.92 -9.01
CA ARG A 86 -15.57 11.82 -9.66
C ARG A 86 -15.34 13.13 -8.90
N GLN A 87 -16.16 13.47 -7.91
CA GLN A 87 -15.88 14.58 -7.01
C GLN A 87 -14.76 14.20 -6.03
N THR A 88 -14.82 13.01 -5.50
CA THR A 88 -13.78 12.46 -4.60
C THR A 88 -12.54 12.00 -5.38
N PHE A 89 -12.72 11.33 -6.50
CA PHE A 89 -11.65 10.79 -7.34
C PHE A 89 -11.74 11.34 -8.77
N PRO A 90 -11.14 12.51 -9.05
CA PRO A 90 -11.13 13.09 -10.39
C PRO A 90 -10.49 12.17 -11.44
N SER A 91 -9.45 11.43 -11.05
CA SER A 91 -8.82 10.39 -11.86
C SER A 91 -9.32 9.01 -11.46
N GLU A 92 -9.34 8.09 -12.43
CA GLU A 92 -9.66 6.69 -12.17
C GLU A 92 -8.60 6.05 -11.25
N ILE A 93 -9.05 5.22 -10.30
CA ILE A 93 -8.17 4.39 -9.48
C ILE A 93 -7.85 3.12 -10.26
N THR A 94 -6.60 3.00 -10.70
CA THR A 94 -6.15 1.95 -11.62
C THR A 94 -5.27 0.88 -10.97
N HIS A 95 -4.79 1.11 -9.75
CA HIS A 95 -4.12 0.08 -8.96
C HIS A 95 -5.15 -0.77 -8.19
N PRO A 96 -4.81 -2.03 -7.87
CA PRO A 96 -5.73 -2.90 -7.14
C PRO A 96 -5.94 -2.44 -5.70
N VAL A 97 -7.18 -2.60 -5.20
CA VAL A 97 -7.52 -2.34 -3.79
C VAL A 97 -8.29 -3.54 -3.24
N ILE A 98 -7.72 -4.23 -2.26
CA ILE A 98 -8.27 -5.44 -1.65
C ILE A 98 -9.37 -5.07 -0.66
N GLY A 99 -10.51 -5.75 -0.77
CA GLY A 99 -11.55 -5.76 0.25
C GLY A 99 -11.29 -6.86 1.27
N ASP A 100 -10.69 -6.51 2.39
CA ASP A 100 -10.30 -7.43 3.48
C ASP A 100 -11.44 -7.60 4.51
N THR A 101 -12.62 -7.98 4.04
CA THR A 101 -13.84 -8.06 4.86
C THR A 101 -13.77 -9.09 5.99
N ASN A 102 -12.89 -10.07 5.90
CA ASN A 102 -12.63 -11.05 6.95
C ASN A 102 -11.43 -10.66 7.85
N HIS A 103 -10.81 -9.52 7.61
CA HIS A 103 -9.68 -8.96 8.35
C HIS A 103 -8.40 -9.82 8.32
N SER A 104 -8.32 -10.82 7.44
CA SER A 104 -7.21 -11.77 7.43
C SER A 104 -5.90 -11.11 6.99
N VAL A 105 -5.95 -10.25 5.98
CA VAL A 105 -4.77 -9.55 5.47
C VAL A 105 -4.28 -8.53 6.50
N SER A 106 -5.17 -7.70 7.01
CA SER A 106 -4.81 -6.68 8.01
C SER A 106 -4.27 -7.29 9.30
N ARG A 107 -4.84 -8.43 9.73
CA ARG A 107 -4.36 -9.15 10.92
C ARG A 107 -3.00 -9.80 10.70
N ALA A 108 -2.77 -10.40 9.53
CA ALA A 108 -1.50 -11.04 9.20
C ALA A 108 -0.31 -10.05 9.23
N PHE A 109 -0.55 -8.81 8.82
CA PHE A 109 0.46 -7.75 8.88
C PHE A 109 0.45 -6.95 10.20
N GLY A 110 -0.38 -7.31 11.18
CA GLY A 110 -0.44 -6.65 12.49
C GLY A 110 -0.92 -5.20 12.43
N VAL A 111 -1.74 -4.84 11.44
CA VAL A 111 -2.24 -3.47 11.21
C VAL A 111 -3.74 -3.33 11.47
N LEU A 112 -4.39 -4.39 11.91
CA LEU A 112 -5.80 -4.34 12.29
C LEU A 112 -5.97 -3.69 13.66
N LYS A 113 -6.86 -2.73 13.75
CA LYS A 113 -7.38 -2.20 15.00
C LYS A 113 -8.57 -3.07 15.43
N GLU A 114 -8.29 -4.10 16.25
CA GLU A 114 -9.23 -5.18 16.55
C GLU A 114 -10.54 -4.69 17.21
N ASP A 115 -10.46 -3.65 18.05
CA ASP A 115 -11.61 -3.06 18.73
C ASP A 115 -12.58 -2.32 17.80
N ALA A 116 -12.06 -1.81 16.66
CA ALA A 116 -12.83 -1.05 15.69
C ALA A 116 -13.12 -1.82 14.40
N GLY A 117 -12.44 -2.95 14.16
CA GLY A 117 -12.58 -3.74 12.93
C GLY A 117 -12.09 -3.02 11.67
N VAL A 118 -11.18 -2.05 11.80
CA VAL A 118 -10.61 -1.28 10.69
C VAL A 118 -9.09 -1.35 10.72
N ALA A 119 -8.45 -1.07 9.60
CA ALA A 119 -7.01 -1.00 9.56
C ALA A 119 -6.48 0.36 10.06
N TYR A 120 -5.28 0.35 10.67
CA TYR A 120 -4.46 1.55 10.79
C TYR A 120 -4.01 2.04 9.40
N ARG A 121 -3.44 3.24 9.33
CA ARG A 121 -2.82 3.77 8.10
C ARG A 121 -1.41 3.22 7.99
N ALA A 122 -1.28 2.06 7.36
CA ALA A 122 -0.02 1.36 7.24
C ALA A 122 0.52 1.36 5.82
N SER A 123 1.84 1.29 5.67
CA SER A 123 2.53 0.98 4.41
C SER A 123 3.61 -0.04 4.68
N VAL A 124 3.67 -1.08 3.87
CA VAL A 124 4.68 -2.13 3.93
C VAL A 124 5.34 -2.23 2.57
N ILE A 125 6.67 -2.15 2.55
CA ILE A 125 7.47 -2.31 1.33
C ILE A 125 8.13 -3.68 1.40
N VAL A 126 7.88 -4.48 0.37
CA VAL A 126 8.39 -5.85 0.23
C VAL A 126 9.31 -5.90 -1.00
N ASP A 127 10.47 -6.53 -0.85
CA ASP A 127 11.41 -6.68 -1.94
C ASP A 127 11.07 -7.86 -2.87
N ASP A 128 11.86 -8.04 -3.93
CA ASP A 128 11.72 -9.12 -4.92
C ASP A 128 11.97 -10.54 -4.36
N LYS A 129 12.41 -10.64 -3.11
CA LYS A 129 12.59 -11.92 -2.38
C LYS A 129 11.46 -12.17 -1.37
N GLY A 130 10.43 -11.31 -1.38
CA GLY A 130 9.33 -11.37 -0.43
C GLY A 130 9.70 -10.94 0.99
N VAL A 131 10.82 -10.21 1.18
CA VAL A 131 11.26 -9.74 2.49
C VAL A 131 10.73 -8.36 2.76
N ILE A 132 10.13 -8.15 3.93
CA ILE A 132 9.67 -6.84 4.38
C ILE A 132 10.87 -5.95 4.68
N ARG A 133 10.99 -4.84 3.95
CA ARG A 133 12.11 -3.91 4.04
C ARG A 133 11.77 -2.58 4.73
N ALA A 134 10.51 -2.18 4.69
CA ALA A 134 10.01 -1.03 5.44
C ALA A 134 8.60 -1.30 5.95
N TYR A 135 8.29 -0.76 7.13
CA TYR A 135 7.01 -0.93 7.81
C TYR A 135 6.68 0.36 8.56
N HIS A 136 5.67 1.07 8.09
CA HIS A 136 5.25 2.35 8.64
C HIS A 136 3.77 2.28 9.01
N VAL A 137 3.42 2.67 10.23
CA VAL A 137 2.04 2.68 10.73
C VAL A 137 1.76 3.99 11.45
N ASN A 138 0.73 4.70 11.00
CA ASN A 138 0.16 5.85 11.70
C ASN A 138 -1.18 5.48 12.34
N ASP A 139 -1.52 6.19 13.41
CA ASP A 139 -2.90 6.20 13.91
C ASP A 139 -3.86 6.76 12.84
N THR A 140 -5.14 6.44 12.96
CA THR A 140 -6.17 6.71 11.96
C THR A 140 -6.40 8.20 11.67
N ALA A 141 -6.01 9.09 12.60
CA ALA A 141 -6.16 10.54 12.44
C ALA A 141 -5.14 11.20 11.51
N VAL A 142 -4.00 10.54 11.21
CA VAL A 142 -2.88 11.15 10.49
C VAL A 142 -2.57 10.36 9.21
N GLY A 143 -2.82 11.01 8.05
CA GLY A 143 -2.48 10.46 6.74
C GLY A 143 -0.96 10.26 6.57
N ARG A 144 -0.56 9.25 5.80
CA ARG A 144 0.84 9.05 5.42
C ARG A 144 1.12 9.75 4.07
N SER A 145 2.40 9.95 3.76
CA SER A 145 2.85 10.51 2.50
C SER A 145 3.17 9.40 1.48
N PRO A 146 2.39 9.24 0.39
CA PRO A 146 2.72 8.29 -0.68
C PRO A 146 4.08 8.58 -1.34
N ARG A 147 4.48 9.85 -1.42
CA ARG A 147 5.81 10.24 -1.93
C ARG A 147 6.95 9.75 -1.05
N GLU A 148 6.78 9.78 0.28
CA GLU A 148 7.77 9.23 1.19
C GLU A 148 7.85 7.70 1.10
N VAL A 149 6.73 7.03 0.87
CA VAL A 149 6.72 5.58 0.61
C VAL A 149 7.50 5.27 -0.67
N LEU A 150 7.27 6.02 -1.75
CA LEU A 150 8.01 5.87 -3.01
C LEU A 150 9.50 6.15 -2.80
N ARG A 151 9.86 7.28 -2.17
CA ARG A 151 11.25 7.65 -1.87
C ARG A 151 11.96 6.54 -1.08
N THR A 152 11.30 6.01 -0.06
CA THR A 152 11.85 4.92 0.76
C THR A 152 12.05 3.64 -0.06
N ALA A 153 11.10 3.27 -0.92
CA ALA A 153 11.24 2.12 -1.80
C ALA A 153 12.40 2.28 -2.78
N GLN A 154 12.56 3.46 -3.40
CA GLN A 154 13.68 3.79 -4.28
C GLN A 154 15.03 3.71 -3.55
N ALA A 155 15.09 4.22 -2.31
CA ALA A 155 16.30 4.14 -1.49
C ALA A 155 16.67 2.67 -1.17
N LEU A 156 15.68 1.85 -0.82
CA LEU A 156 15.89 0.43 -0.56
C LEU A 156 16.36 -0.34 -1.80
N GLN A 157 15.79 -0.04 -2.97
CA GLN A 157 16.21 -0.65 -4.25
C GLN A 157 17.63 -0.25 -4.66
N SER A 158 18.07 0.95 -4.29
CA SER A 158 19.40 1.46 -4.68
C SER A 158 20.54 0.61 -4.11
N GLY A 159 20.31 -0.08 -2.98
CA GLY A 159 21.31 -0.91 -2.29
C GLY A 159 22.46 -0.13 -1.64
N GLY A 160 22.48 1.20 -1.75
CA GLY A 160 23.53 2.05 -1.18
C GLY A 160 23.18 2.58 0.21
N LEU A 161 24.12 3.24 0.86
CA LEU A 161 23.91 3.93 2.12
C LEU A 161 23.27 5.32 1.85
N CYS A 162 21.94 5.36 1.91
CA CYS A 162 21.15 6.55 1.67
C CYS A 162 21.10 7.41 2.94
N GLY A 163 21.46 8.68 2.82
CA GLY A 163 21.31 9.66 3.91
C GLY A 163 19.84 9.99 4.18
N ALA A 164 19.59 10.78 5.23
CA ALA A 164 18.25 11.31 5.48
C ALA A 164 17.76 12.11 4.26
N ASP A 165 16.47 11.96 3.93
CA ASP A 165 15.84 12.64 2.78
C ASP A 165 16.45 12.34 1.40
N TRP A 166 17.31 11.33 1.30
CA TRP A 166 17.94 10.92 0.04
C TRP A 166 16.89 10.73 -1.07
N LYS A 167 17.18 11.23 -2.25
CA LYS A 167 16.34 11.08 -3.44
C LYS A 167 17.09 10.31 -4.52
N LYS A 168 16.33 9.58 -5.32
CA LYS A 168 16.86 8.83 -6.47
C LYS A 168 17.76 9.73 -7.34
N GLY A 169 18.98 9.26 -7.59
CA GLY A 169 19.98 9.99 -8.35
C GLY A 169 20.97 10.80 -7.51
N GLU A 170 20.73 10.96 -6.21
CA GLU A 170 21.69 11.60 -5.30
C GLU A 170 22.83 10.65 -4.91
N LYS A 171 23.94 11.21 -4.43
CA LYS A 171 25.09 10.42 -3.96
C LYS A 171 24.76 9.70 -2.65
N PHE A 172 25.34 8.54 -2.48
CA PHE A 172 25.35 7.82 -1.20
C PHE A 172 26.27 8.49 -0.20
N VAL A 173 26.05 8.25 1.10
CA VAL A 173 26.86 8.82 2.17
C VAL A 173 28.16 8.07 2.45
N ALA A 174 28.30 6.86 1.89
CA ALA A 174 29.54 6.09 1.90
C ALA A 174 29.55 5.11 0.70
#